data_3e77495ef9d6a8b1165c3419ed66e42e
#
_entry.id   3e77495ef9d6a8b1165c3419ed66e42e
#
_cell.length_a   1.000
_cell.length_b   1.000
_cell.length_c   1.000
_cell.angle_alpha   90.00
_cell.angle_beta   90.00
_cell.angle_gamma   90.00
#
_symmetry.space_group_name_H-M   'P 1'
#
loop_
_entity.id
_entity.type
_entity.pdbx_description
1 polymer ?
#
loop_
_entity_poly.entity_id
_entity_poly.type
_entity_poly.pdbx_seq_one_letter_code
_entity_poly.pdbx_strand_id
1 'polypeptide(L)'
;RDAQQSLFATRMRTRDIVDGAYAANAFLANAFSAEAWGGATYDTAYRFLKESPWRRLAELRKRMPNTLIQMLLRASNAVGYSNYPDNVVQEFIRISADRGIDVFRIFDSLNWTENMKMPVEEALKTGKIVEGTICYTGDISNPDETKYTLDYYMKKAREIEAMGCHILTIKDMAGLLKPYAAKTLITELKKELKIPVNLHTHDTTGS
;
A
#
# COMPACT_ATOMS: atom_id res chain seq x y z
N ARG A 1 0.44 3.91 9.56
CA ARG A 1 1.51 4.60 8.80
C ARG A 1 1.15 6.06 8.50
N ASP A 2 -0.01 6.34 7.94
CA ASP A 2 -0.33 7.70 7.46
C ASP A 2 -0.40 8.74 8.57
N ALA A 3 -0.99 8.43 9.73
CA ALA A 3 -1.03 9.35 10.86
C ALA A 3 0.37 9.79 11.28
N GLN A 4 1.29 8.85 11.50
CA GLN A 4 2.67 9.20 11.86
C GLN A 4 3.44 9.87 10.70
N GLN A 5 3.12 9.52 9.46
CA GLN A 5 3.74 10.16 8.29
C GLN A 5 3.33 11.62 8.20
N SER A 6 2.07 11.92 8.39
CA SER A 6 1.52 13.27 8.25
C SER A 6 1.82 14.16 9.45
N LEU A 7 1.75 13.62 10.67
CA LEU A 7 1.88 14.40 11.90
C LEU A 7 3.31 14.45 12.44
N PHE A 8 4.11 13.40 12.21
CA PHE A 8 5.45 13.26 12.80
C PHE A 8 6.56 13.08 11.76
N ALA A 9 6.27 13.35 10.48
CA ALA A 9 7.19 13.11 9.37
C ALA A 9 7.83 11.71 9.44
N THR A 10 7.05 10.70 9.81
CA THR A 10 7.47 9.31 10.05
C THR A 10 8.55 9.12 11.12
N ARG A 11 8.77 10.12 12.00
CA ARG A 11 9.85 10.10 13.01
C ARG A 11 9.45 9.55 14.37
N MET A 12 8.37 8.75 14.46
CA MET A 12 8.08 8.00 15.68
C MET A 12 9.12 6.88 15.88
N ARG A 13 9.64 6.79 17.08
CA ARG A 13 10.61 5.74 17.44
C ARG A 13 9.91 4.38 17.53
N THR A 14 10.67 3.33 17.32
CA THR A 14 10.15 1.95 17.38
C THR A 14 9.44 1.68 18.70
N ARG A 15 10.01 2.11 19.83
CA ARG A 15 9.40 1.91 21.15
C ARG A 15 8.00 2.53 21.25
N ASP A 16 7.84 3.75 20.76
CA ASP A 16 6.56 4.49 20.86
C ASP A 16 5.48 3.82 20.01
N ILE A 17 5.86 3.23 18.86
CA ILE A 17 4.94 2.46 17.99
C ILE A 17 4.58 1.12 18.64
N VAL A 18 5.57 0.42 19.19
CA VAL A 18 5.41 -0.91 19.78
C VAL A 18 4.56 -0.87 21.04
N ASP A 19 4.67 0.22 21.84
CA ASP A 19 3.83 0.41 23.03
C ASP A 19 2.34 0.52 22.67
N GLY A 20 2.01 1.18 21.55
CA GLY A 20 0.64 1.25 21.04
C GLY A 20 0.16 -0.04 20.34
N ALA A 21 1.07 -0.85 19.83
CA ALA A 21 0.74 -2.00 19.00
C ALA A 21 -0.04 -3.10 19.77
N TYR A 22 0.23 -3.27 21.06
CA TYR A 22 -0.52 -4.23 21.89
C TYR A 22 -2.00 -3.86 21.98
N ALA A 23 -2.29 -2.59 22.25
CA ALA A 23 -3.66 -2.09 22.29
C ALA A 23 -4.34 -2.22 20.91
N ALA A 24 -3.62 -1.88 19.84
CA ALA A 24 -4.13 -2.04 18.48
C ALA A 24 -4.49 -3.51 18.19
N ASN A 25 -3.65 -4.47 18.53
CA ASN A 25 -3.94 -5.89 18.34
C ASN A 25 -5.16 -6.38 19.14
N ALA A 26 -5.38 -5.82 20.34
CA ALA A 26 -6.51 -6.21 21.18
C ALA A 26 -7.84 -5.56 20.75
N PHE A 27 -7.82 -4.28 20.40
CA PHE A 27 -9.04 -3.51 20.15
C PHE A 27 -9.41 -3.37 18.66
N LEU A 28 -8.48 -3.60 17.75
CA LEU A 28 -8.71 -3.57 16.30
C LEU A 28 -8.77 -4.98 15.69
N ALA A 29 -9.25 -5.95 16.43
CA ALA A 29 -9.34 -7.36 15.99
C ALA A 29 -10.16 -7.55 14.70
N ASN A 30 -11.09 -6.63 14.40
CA ASN A 30 -11.89 -6.64 13.18
C ASN A 30 -11.24 -5.89 12.01
N ALA A 31 -10.09 -5.25 12.21
CA ALA A 31 -9.35 -4.63 11.12
C ALA A 31 -8.73 -5.71 10.22
N PHE A 32 -8.87 -5.55 8.90
CA PHE A 32 -8.25 -6.48 7.95
C PHE A 32 -6.74 -6.51 8.09
N SER A 33 -6.12 -5.33 8.14
CA SER A 33 -4.66 -5.21 8.27
C SER A 33 -4.26 -3.90 8.93
N ALA A 34 -3.04 -3.87 9.50
CA ALA A 34 -2.39 -2.66 9.96
C ALA A 34 -1.25 -2.29 8.99
N GLU A 35 -1.39 -1.14 8.33
CA GLU A 35 -0.32 -0.61 7.48
C GLU A 35 0.76 0.02 8.35
N ALA A 36 1.77 -0.77 8.70
CA ALA A 36 2.73 -0.45 9.74
C ALA A 36 4.18 -0.31 9.25
N TRP A 37 4.49 -0.71 8.00
CA TRP A 37 5.86 -0.79 7.53
C TRP A 37 6.00 -0.46 6.04
N GLY A 38 7.24 -0.40 5.54
CA GLY A 38 7.54 -0.06 4.14
C GLY A 38 7.54 1.44 3.86
N GLY A 39 7.79 1.80 2.61
CA GLY A 39 7.80 3.19 2.15
C GLY A 39 8.68 4.10 3.02
N ALA A 40 8.17 5.28 3.38
CA ALA A 40 8.91 6.27 4.18
C ALA A 40 9.22 5.78 5.60
N THR A 41 8.43 4.89 6.17
CA THR A 41 8.67 4.33 7.51
C THR A 41 10.00 3.57 7.57
N TYR A 42 10.34 2.81 6.53
CA TYR A 42 11.62 2.12 6.42
C TYR A 42 12.79 3.09 6.34
N ASP A 43 12.72 4.00 5.38
CA ASP A 43 13.77 4.98 5.11
C ASP A 43 14.03 5.90 6.32
N THR A 44 12.96 6.42 6.94
CA THR A 44 13.09 7.32 8.08
C THR A 44 13.66 6.64 9.32
N ALA A 45 13.28 5.39 9.59
CA ALA A 45 13.86 4.63 10.69
C ALA A 45 15.37 4.52 10.55
N TYR A 46 15.83 4.17 9.36
CA TYR A 46 17.26 4.02 9.08
C TYR A 46 17.98 5.36 9.05
N ARG A 47 17.50 6.32 8.25
CA ARG A 47 18.21 7.56 7.95
C ARG A 47 18.19 8.56 9.10
N PHE A 48 17.06 8.76 9.74
CA PHE A 48 16.87 9.82 10.73
C PHE A 48 16.88 9.31 12.17
N LEU A 49 16.22 8.17 12.43
CA LEU A 49 16.11 7.65 13.79
C LEU A 49 17.30 6.78 14.20
N LYS A 50 18.14 6.37 13.24
CA LYS A 50 19.25 5.44 13.46
C LYS A 50 18.81 4.12 14.08
N GLU A 51 17.60 3.70 13.73
CA GLU A 51 16.99 2.44 14.15
C GLU A 51 16.96 1.44 13.00
N SER A 52 17.06 0.15 13.29
CA SER A 52 16.87 -0.90 12.29
C SER A 52 15.38 -1.04 11.93
N PRO A 53 14.99 -0.79 10.68
CA PRO A 53 13.61 -1.02 10.25
C PRO A 53 13.21 -2.50 10.35
N TRP A 54 14.15 -3.41 10.18
CA TRP A 54 13.93 -4.85 10.32
C TRP A 54 13.63 -5.26 11.77
N ARG A 55 14.35 -4.68 12.74
CA ARG A 55 14.04 -4.87 14.16
C ARG A 55 12.65 -4.32 14.50
N ARG A 56 12.31 -3.16 13.95
CA ARG A 56 10.96 -2.58 14.10
C ARG A 56 9.89 -3.53 13.64
N LEU A 57 10.05 -4.14 12.44
CA LEU A 57 9.09 -5.12 11.92
C LEU A 57 8.96 -6.33 12.85
N ALA A 58 10.06 -6.89 13.30
CA ALA A 58 10.08 -8.04 14.20
C ALA A 58 9.36 -7.75 15.53
N GLU A 59 9.60 -6.58 16.12
CA GLU A 59 8.93 -6.15 17.36
C GLU A 59 7.42 -5.93 17.14
N LEU A 60 7.01 -5.32 16.01
CA LEU A 60 5.62 -5.17 15.65
C LEU A 60 4.94 -6.53 15.48
N ARG A 61 5.55 -7.46 14.72
CA ARG A 61 5.01 -8.81 14.53
C ARG A 61 4.81 -9.53 15.86
N LYS A 62 5.75 -9.40 16.78
CA LYS A 62 5.65 -9.99 18.12
C LYS A 62 4.48 -9.43 18.93
N ARG A 63 4.19 -8.14 18.80
CA ARG A 63 3.11 -7.46 19.54
C ARG A 63 1.74 -7.58 18.90
N MET A 64 1.70 -7.87 17.61
CA MET A 64 0.47 -7.95 16.80
C MET A 64 0.36 -9.33 16.13
N PRO A 65 0.32 -10.45 16.90
CA PRO A 65 0.30 -11.79 16.31
C PRO A 65 -0.97 -12.08 15.52
N ASN A 66 -2.09 -11.45 15.88
CA ASN A 66 -3.42 -11.71 15.30
C ASN A 66 -3.83 -10.70 14.21
N THR A 67 -3.02 -9.68 13.94
CA THR A 67 -3.32 -8.66 12.95
C THR A 67 -2.39 -8.83 11.75
N LEU A 68 -2.92 -8.79 10.53
CA LEU A 68 -2.11 -8.79 9.33
C LEU A 68 -1.28 -7.49 9.26
N ILE A 69 0.03 -7.63 9.05
CA ILE A 69 0.92 -6.47 8.88
C ILE A 69 1.06 -6.19 7.39
N GLN A 70 0.72 -4.98 7.03
CA GLN A 70 0.78 -4.50 5.65
C GLN A 70 1.96 -3.55 5.45
N MET A 71 2.63 -3.70 4.31
CA MET A 71 3.65 -2.77 3.86
C MET A 71 3.29 -2.10 2.53
N LEU A 72 3.79 -0.88 2.35
CA LEU A 72 3.80 -0.20 1.07
C LEU A 72 5.09 -0.51 0.32
N LEU A 73 4.96 -1.00 -0.91
CA LEU A 73 6.06 -1.30 -1.83
C LEU A 73 5.93 -0.45 -3.10
N ARG A 74 6.96 0.34 -3.41
CA ARG A 74 6.96 1.25 -4.57
C ARG A 74 7.48 0.53 -5.81
N ALA A 75 6.79 -0.51 -6.25
CA ALA A 75 7.21 -1.31 -7.41
C ALA A 75 8.74 -1.57 -7.41
N SER A 76 9.44 -1.36 -8.51
CA SER A 76 10.89 -1.55 -8.61
C SER A 76 11.73 -0.60 -7.74
N ASN A 77 11.13 0.44 -7.17
CA ASN A 77 11.82 1.30 -6.20
C ASN A 77 11.82 0.71 -4.78
N ALA A 78 11.12 -0.40 -4.55
CA ALA A 78 10.96 -1.02 -3.24
C ALA A 78 10.57 0.02 -2.15
N VAL A 79 11.50 0.40 -1.29
CA VAL A 79 11.32 1.46 -0.27
C VAL A 79 12.13 2.73 -0.58
N GLY A 80 12.84 2.74 -1.70
CA GLY A 80 13.68 3.86 -2.14
C GLY A 80 12.97 4.85 -3.07
N TYR A 81 13.75 5.67 -3.75
CA TYR A 81 13.30 6.76 -4.63
C TYR A 81 13.82 6.62 -6.07
N SER A 82 14.52 5.54 -6.37
CA SER A 82 14.97 5.15 -7.70
C SER A 82 14.83 3.65 -7.86
N ASN A 83 14.80 3.16 -9.08
CA ASN A 83 14.70 1.73 -9.35
C ASN A 83 15.93 1.00 -8.84
N TYR A 84 15.68 -0.10 -8.17
CA TYR A 84 16.71 -1.09 -7.83
C TYR A 84 16.75 -2.21 -8.89
N PRO A 85 17.88 -2.91 -9.02
CA PRO A 85 17.94 -4.14 -9.82
C PRO A 85 16.92 -5.17 -9.32
N ASP A 86 16.37 -5.96 -10.24
CA ASP A 86 15.31 -6.93 -9.94
C ASP A 86 15.67 -7.90 -8.81
N ASN A 87 16.91 -8.42 -8.82
CA ASN A 87 17.38 -9.33 -7.78
C ASN A 87 17.38 -8.71 -6.38
N VAL A 88 17.60 -7.40 -6.27
CA VAL A 88 17.52 -6.67 -4.98
C VAL A 88 16.07 -6.56 -4.52
N VAL A 89 15.15 -6.24 -5.43
CA VAL A 89 13.71 -6.13 -5.12
C VAL A 89 13.15 -7.50 -4.74
N GLN A 90 13.50 -8.55 -5.47
CA GLN A 90 13.10 -9.92 -5.18
C GLN A 90 13.53 -10.37 -3.78
N GLU A 91 14.81 -10.18 -3.45
CA GLU A 91 15.32 -10.55 -2.13
C GLU A 91 14.71 -9.70 -1.03
N PHE A 92 14.47 -8.40 -1.27
CA PHE A 92 13.80 -7.53 -0.33
C PHE A 92 12.37 -8.01 -0.02
N ILE A 93 11.60 -8.41 -1.05
CA ILE A 93 10.24 -8.95 -0.89
C ILE A 93 10.28 -10.26 -0.09
N ARG A 94 11.17 -11.19 -0.46
CA ARG A 94 11.34 -12.47 0.23
C ARG A 94 11.66 -12.28 1.71
N ILE A 95 12.65 -11.47 2.03
CA ILE A 95 13.02 -11.19 3.43
C ILE A 95 11.88 -10.50 4.18
N SER A 96 11.15 -9.59 3.54
CA SER A 96 10.01 -8.91 4.16
C SER A 96 8.90 -9.88 4.55
N ALA A 97 8.58 -10.83 3.67
CA ALA A 97 7.61 -11.90 3.93
C ALA A 97 8.05 -12.79 5.10
N ASP A 98 9.32 -13.24 5.09
CA ASP A 98 9.91 -14.08 6.13
C ASP A 98 9.92 -13.37 7.50
N ARG A 99 10.07 -12.05 7.51
CA ARG A 99 10.12 -11.23 8.73
C ARG A 99 8.76 -10.80 9.26
N GLY A 100 7.66 -11.17 8.57
CA GLY A 100 6.32 -11.00 9.13
C GLY A 100 5.41 -10.02 8.39
N ILE A 101 5.73 -9.64 7.16
CA ILE A 101 4.77 -8.96 6.28
C ILE A 101 3.77 -9.97 5.75
N ASP A 102 2.49 -9.65 5.86
CA ASP A 102 1.38 -10.48 5.39
C ASP A 102 0.71 -9.90 4.14
N VAL A 103 0.77 -8.59 3.96
CA VAL A 103 0.13 -7.90 2.83
C VAL A 103 1.12 -6.96 2.16
N PHE A 104 1.36 -7.17 0.88
CA PHE A 104 2.17 -6.30 0.03
C PHE A 104 1.26 -5.38 -0.78
N ARG A 105 1.18 -4.10 -0.41
CA ARG A 105 0.52 -3.08 -1.22
C ARG A 105 1.54 -2.50 -2.21
N ILE A 106 1.40 -2.90 -3.47
CA ILE A 106 2.34 -2.56 -4.54
C ILE A 106 1.73 -1.47 -5.42
N PHE A 107 2.46 -0.40 -5.65
CA PHE A 107 2.04 0.68 -6.52
C PHE A 107 3.19 1.25 -7.34
N ASP A 108 2.85 1.84 -8.46
CA ASP A 108 3.69 2.76 -9.22
C ASP A 108 3.05 4.15 -9.23
N SER A 109 3.82 5.21 -8.97
CA SER A 109 3.30 6.57 -8.83
C SER A 109 2.69 7.14 -10.12
N LEU A 110 3.07 6.60 -11.27
CA LEU A 110 2.56 6.96 -12.59
C LEU A 110 1.55 5.93 -13.13
N ASN A 111 1.16 4.94 -12.32
CA ASN A 111 0.34 3.82 -12.73
C ASN A 111 0.94 3.02 -13.90
N TRP A 112 2.28 2.93 -13.94
CA TRP A 112 2.96 2.13 -14.94
C TRP A 112 2.97 0.66 -14.52
N THR A 113 1.96 -0.05 -14.99
CA THR A 113 1.68 -1.44 -14.62
C THR A 113 2.80 -2.39 -14.99
N GLU A 114 3.55 -2.13 -16.08
CA GLU A 114 4.73 -2.92 -16.45
C GLU A 114 5.80 -2.94 -15.34
N ASN A 115 6.01 -1.79 -14.67
CA ASN A 115 6.95 -1.66 -13.55
C ASN A 115 6.50 -2.43 -12.30
N MET A 116 5.21 -2.78 -12.22
CA MET A 116 4.63 -3.53 -11.10
C MET A 116 4.72 -5.05 -11.30
N LYS A 117 4.87 -5.54 -12.53
CA LYS A 117 4.78 -6.98 -12.84
C LYS A 117 5.74 -7.84 -12.02
N MET A 118 7.03 -7.53 -12.08
CA MET A 118 8.05 -8.31 -11.36
C MET A 118 7.83 -8.29 -9.84
N PRO A 119 7.62 -7.14 -9.18
CA PRO A 119 7.32 -7.12 -7.74
C PRO A 119 6.03 -7.85 -7.36
N VAL A 120 5.00 -7.79 -8.19
CA VAL A 120 3.74 -8.55 -7.95
C VAL A 120 4.01 -10.04 -8.05
N GLU A 121 4.68 -10.49 -9.12
CA GLU A 121 5.02 -11.90 -9.32
C GLU A 121 5.86 -12.45 -8.15
N GLU A 122 6.86 -11.70 -7.71
CA GLU A 122 7.71 -12.13 -6.59
C GLU A 122 6.94 -12.17 -5.27
N ALA A 123 6.08 -11.18 -5.01
CA ALA A 123 5.24 -11.18 -3.82
C ALA A 123 4.26 -12.36 -3.81
N LEU A 124 3.67 -12.72 -4.96
CA LEU A 124 2.80 -13.90 -5.09
C LEU A 124 3.54 -15.19 -4.75
N LYS A 125 4.81 -15.35 -5.17
CA LYS A 125 5.63 -16.54 -4.83
C LYS A 125 5.83 -16.73 -3.34
N THR A 126 5.74 -15.67 -2.54
CA THR A 126 5.85 -15.76 -1.07
C THR A 126 4.61 -16.36 -0.41
N GLY A 127 3.51 -16.55 -1.13
CA GLY A 127 2.23 -17.00 -0.59
C GLY A 127 1.51 -15.94 0.26
N LYS A 128 1.96 -14.69 0.24
CA LYS A 128 1.36 -13.57 0.97
C LYS A 128 0.28 -12.87 0.14
N ILE A 129 -0.53 -12.03 0.79
CA ILE A 129 -1.56 -11.25 0.11
C ILE A 129 -0.90 -10.14 -0.70
N VAL A 130 -1.28 -10.05 -1.97
CA VAL A 130 -0.80 -9.01 -2.88
C VAL A 130 -1.94 -8.09 -3.25
N GLU A 131 -1.75 -6.82 -2.95
CA GLU A 131 -2.68 -5.74 -3.20
C GLU A 131 -2.09 -4.82 -4.27
N GLY A 132 -2.64 -4.91 -5.49
CA GLY A 132 -2.25 -4.05 -6.60
C GLY A 132 -2.98 -2.71 -6.52
N THR A 133 -2.27 -1.62 -6.79
CA THR A 133 -2.78 -0.28 -6.45
C THR A 133 -2.73 0.66 -7.65
N ILE A 134 -3.82 1.39 -7.86
CA ILE A 134 -3.92 2.49 -8.80
C ILE A 134 -3.93 3.81 -8.03
N CYS A 135 -2.98 4.70 -8.32
CA CYS A 135 -2.98 6.07 -7.80
C CYS A 135 -4.06 6.88 -8.50
N TYR A 136 -4.99 7.43 -7.71
CA TYR A 136 -6.05 8.28 -8.23
C TYR A 136 -5.51 9.70 -8.47
N THR A 137 -5.85 10.25 -9.63
CA THR A 137 -5.55 11.63 -10.02
C THR A 137 -6.62 12.14 -10.99
N GLY A 138 -6.68 13.45 -11.23
CA GLY A 138 -7.74 14.06 -12.02
C GLY A 138 -9.10 14.05 -11.33
N ASP A 139 -10.16 14.14 -12.11
CA ASP A 139 -11.55 14.12 -11.63
C ASP A 139 -12.42 13.41 -12.67
N ILE A 140 -12.80 12.17 -12.41
CA ILE A 140 -13.65 11.39 -13.32
C ILE A 140 -15.07 11.97 -13.48
N SER A 141 -15.47 12.91 -12.62
CA SER A 141 -16.76 13.61 -12.75
C SER A 141 -16.68 14.86 -13.62
N ASN A 142 -15.48 15.28 -14.02
CA ASN A 142 -15.30 16.41 -14.90
C ASN A 142 -15.46 15.95 -16.38
N PRO A 143 -16.42 16.50 -17.15
CA PRO A 143 -16.61 16.13 -18.55
C PRO A 143 -15.42 16.52 -19.45
N ASP A 144 -14.58 17.45 -19.02
CA ASP A 144 -13.39 17.89 -19.77
C ASP A 144 -12.15 17.03 -19.44
N GLU A 145 -12.26 16.06 -18.53
CA GLU A 145 -11.16 15.14 -18.23
C GLU A 145 -10.96 14.13 -19.36
N THR A 146 -9.83 14.24 -20.06
CA THR A 146 -9.54 13.43 -21.24
C THR A 146 -8.55 12.28 -21.00
N LYS A 147 -7.80 12.34 -19.91
CA LYS A 147 -6.72 11.38 -19.62
C LYS A 147 -7.09 10.39 -18.50
N TYR A 148 -7.52 10.92 -17.36
CA TYR A 148 -7.81 10.12 -16.16
C TYR A 148 -9.30 9.84 -16.02
N THR A 149 -9.87 9.31 -17.11
CA THR A 149 -11.28 8.99 -17.23
C THR A 149 -11.66 7.72 -16.47
N LEU A 150 -12.94 7.45 -16.32
CA LEU A 150 -13.41 6.17 -15.76
C LEU A 150 -12.83 4.98 -16.53
N ASP A 151 -12.83 5.03 -17.86
CA ASP A 151 -12.27 3.97 -18.71
C ASP A 151 -10.78 3.73 -18.48
N TYR A 152 -10.02 4.79 -18.19
CA TYR A 152 -8.62 4.66 -17.81
C TYR A 152 -8.46 3.80 -16.54
N TYR A 153 -9.25 4.08 -15.49
CA TYR A 153 -9.20 3.32 -14.24
C TYR A 153 -9.69 1.89 -14.43
N MET A 154 -10.74 1.68 -15.22
CA MET A 154 -11.25 0.34 -15.53
C MET A 154 -10.20 -0.50 -16.28
N LYS A 155 -9.50 0.10 -17.24
CA LYS A 155 -8.40 -0.57 -17.95
C LYS A 155 -7.27 -0.96 -16.99
N LYS A 156 -6.82 -0.03 -16.13
CA LYS A 156 -5.76 -0.31 -15.16
C LYS A 156 -6.17 -1.37 -14.13
N ALA A 157 -7.42 -1.38 -13.73
CA ALA A 157 -7.95 -2.38 -12.81
C ALA A 157 -7.91 -3.80 -13.41
N ARG A 158 -8.29 -3.94 -14.67
CA ARG A 158 -8.17 -5.22 -15.41
C ARG A 158 -6.72 -5.69 -15.53
N GLU A 159 -5.79 -4.77 -15.81
CA GLU A 159 -4.37 -5.08 -15.88
C GLU A 159 -3.86 -5.63 -14.54
N ILE A 160 -4.25 -5.02 -13.40
CA ILE A 160 -3.88 -5.46 -12.06
C ILE A 160 -4.51 -6.81 -11.69
N GLU A 161 -5.79 -7.01 -11.99
CA GLU A 161 -6.44 -8.31 -11.77
C GLU A 161 -5.76 -9.41 -12.58
N ALA A 162 -5.43 -9.12 -13.84
CA ALA A 162 -4.73 -10.06 -14.73
C ALA A 162 -3.31 -10.43 -14.26
N MET A 163 -2.66 -9.60 -13.44
CA MET A 163 -1.38 -9.94 -12.79
C MET A 163 -1.54 -10.96 -11.67
N GLY A 164 -2.77 -11.31 -11.26
CA GLY A 164 -3.05 -12.23 -10.16
C GLY A 164 -3.08 -11.57 -8.78
N CYS A 165 -3.19 -10.25 -8.69
CA CYS A 165 -3.38 -9.56 -7.41
C CYS A 165 -4.66 -10.04 -6.71
N HIS A 166 -4.59 -10.18 -5.39
CA HIS A 166 -5.71 -10.64 -4.57
C HIS A 166 -6.71 -9.52 -4.26
N ILE A 167 -6.27 -8.26 -4.27
CA ILE A 167 -7.06 -7.08 -3.93
C ILE A 167 -6.65 -5.95 -4.88
N LEU A 168 -7.63 -5.18 -5.36
CA LEU A 168 -7.39 -3.89 -6.02
C LEU A 168 -7.52 -2.76 -5.00
N THR A 169 -6.56 -1.85 -4.96
CA THR A 169 -6.66 -0.61 -4.17
C THR A 169 -6.72 0.62 -5.07
N ILE A 170 -7.69 1.46 -4.84
CA ILE A 170 -7.69 2.85 -5.34
C ILE A 170 -7.05 3.71 -4.26
N LYS A 171 -5.95 4.39 -4.62
CA LYS A 171 -5.14 5.17 -3.68
C LYS A 171 -5.27 6.65 -3.98
N ASP A 172 -6.07 7.34 -3.17
CA ASP A 172 -6.20 8.79 -3.20
C ASP A 172 -5.23 9.45 -2.22
N MET A 173 -4.08 9.89 -2.72
CA MET A 173 -3.01 10.48 -1.92
C MET A 173 -3.21 11.97 -1.63
N ALA A 174 -4.05 12.65 -2.38
CA ALA A 174 -4.17 14.10 -2.35
C ALA A 174 -5.58 14.62 -2.01
N GLY A 175 -6.53 13.73 -1.74
CA GLY A 175 -7.91 14.10 -1.47
C GLY A 175 -8.64 14.62 -2.71
N LEU A 176 -8.34 14.05 -3.88
CA LEU A 176 -8.95 14.43 -5.16
C LEU A 176 -10.23 13.67 -5.47
N LEU A 177 -10.39 12.50 -4.87
CA LEU A 177 -11.53 11.62 -5.13
C LEU A 177 -12.75 12.08 -4.33
N LYS A 178 -13.60 12.85 -4.98
CA LYS A 178 -14.84 13.35 -4.39
C LYS A 178 -15.82 12.21 -4.10
N PRO A 179 -16.73 12.35 -3.11
CA PRO A 179 -17.64 11.27 -2.71
C PRO A 179 -18.48 10.69 -3.85
N TYR A 180 -19.02 11.52 -4.74
CA TYR A 180 -19.80 11.03 -5.90
C TYR A 180 -18.93 10.32 -6.93
N ALA A 181 -17.73 10.83 -7.20
CA ALA A 181 -16.75 10.20 -8.07
C ALA A 181 -16.30 8.84 -7.49
N ALA A 182 -16.07 8.78 -6.17
CA ALA A 182 -15.76 7.54 -5.47
C ALA A 182 -16.88 6.51 -5.62
N LYS A 183 -18.12 6.92 -5.40
CA LYS A 183 -19.29 6.05 -5.57
C LYS A 183 -19.36 5.49 -6.99
N THR A 184 -19.20 6.33 -8.00
CA THR A 184 -19.22 5.91 -9.41
C THR A 184 -18.09 4.92 -9.70
N LEU A 185 -16.85 5.29 -9.38
CA LEU A 185 -15.67 4.46 -9.64
C LEU A 185 -15.77 3.08 -8.96
N ILE A 186 -16.04 3.07 -7.66
CA ILE A 186 -16.11 1.81 -6.90
C ILE A 186 -17.27 0.94 -7.36
N THR A 187 -18.40 1.55 -7.72
CA THR A 187 -19.54 0.78 -8.25
C THR A 187 -19.19 0.08 -9.55
N GLU A 188 -18.56 0.78 -10.49
CA GLU A 188 -18.18 0.18 -11.78
C GLU A 188 -17.07 -0.86 -11.61
N LEU A 189 -16.06 -0.60 -10.79
CA LEU A 189 -15.02 -1.58 -10.47
C LEU A 189 -15.60 -2.87 -9.89
N LYS A 190 -16.55 -2.78 -8.96
CA LYS A 190 -17.18 -3.95 -8.33
C LYS A 190 -18.10 -4.73 -9.27
N LYS A 191 -18.60 -4.13 -10.33
CA LYS A 191 -19.39 -4.87 -11.36
C LYS A 191 -18.50 -5.73 -12.23
N GLU A 192 -17.28 -5.30 -12.47
CA GLU A 192 -16.40 -5.91 -13.46
C GLU A 192 -15.38 -6.87 -12.84
N LEU A 193 -14.79 -6.50 -11.70
CA LEU A 193 -13.72 -7.26 -11.07
C LEU A 193 -14.27 -8.38 -10.18
N LYS A 194 -13.52 -9.49 -10.15
CA LYS A 194 -13.78 -10.63 -9.25
C LYS A 194 -13.08 -10.49 -7.90
N ILE A 195 -12.04 -9.64 -7.85
CA ILE A 195 -11.27 -9.39 -6.63
C ILE A 195 -11.89 -8.26 -5.81
N PRO A 196 -11.73 -8.27 -4.46
CA PRO A 196 -12.15 -7.17 -3.60
C PRO A 196 -11.50 -5.84 -3.98
N VAL A 197 -12.27 -4.75 -3.78
CA VAL A 197 -11.79 -3.38 -4.00
C VAL A 197 -11.64 -2.69 -2.65
N ASN A 198 -10.44 -2.14 -2.41
CA ASN A 198 -10.11 -1.31 -1.25
C ASN A 198 -9.99 0.15 -1.67
N LEU A 199 -10.47 1.07 -0.84
CA LEU A 199 -10.26 2.49 -1.02
C LEU A 199 -9.33 2.99 0.08
N HIS A 200 -8.17 3.52 -0.32
CA HIS A 200 -7.21 4.19 0.56
C HIS A 200 -7.24 5.70 0.30
N THR A 201 -7.42 6.47 1.34
CA THR A 201 -7.35 7.94 1.28
C THR A 201 -6.48 8.48 2.39
N HIS A 202 -5.83 9.63 2.13
CA HIS A 202 -5.15 10.41 3.16
C HIS A 202 -6.10 11.39 3.86
N ASP A 203 -7.34 11.46 3.40
CA ASP A 203 -8.40 12.31 3.96
C ASP A 203 -7.99 13.78 4.15
N THR A 204 -7.24 14.29 3.19
CA THR A 204 -6.67 15.66 3.22
C THR A 204 -7.76 16.73 3.28
N THR A 205 -8.91 16.46 2.69
CA THR A 205 -10.06 17.38 2.62
C THR A 205 -11.08 17.16 3.72
N GLY A 206 -11.02 16.05 4.44
CA GLY A 206 -11.99 15.67 5.48
C GLY A 206 -13.39 15.35 4.94
N SER A 207 -13.49 14.84 3.71
CA SER A 207 -14.77 14.60 3.01
C SER A 207 -15.06 13.11 2.78
#